data_f8142d6b5d74d0f6ea2857c7583d905d
#
_entry.id   f8142d6b5d74d0f6ea2857c7583d905d
#
_cell.length_a   1.000
_cell.length_b   1.000
_cell.length_c   1.000
_cell.angle_alpha   90.00
_cell.angle_beta   90.00
_cell.angle_gamma   90.00
#
_symmetry.space_group_name_H-M   'P 1'
#
loop_
_entity.id
_entity.type
_entity.pdbx_description
1 polymer ?
#
loop_
_entity_poly.entity_id
_entity_poly.type
_entity_poly.pdbx_seq_one_letter_code
_entity_poly.pdbx_strand_id
1 'polypeptide(L)'
;MKIIFKILIGVLALVLAAIGGLYLTGNGMLLTIFWATTMGGPSLPFDETEAVEPPSYSDPDNWAALPSRVGVEDMIPKGIGDGDIQGSAPVDVFFVHPTGFLRGKSWTYSMDKNSATEENTQWMMANQASPFNGCCNVYAPRYRQANIFSYFQEEEVRDQVLGFAYQDVRRAFEYFIANFSEGKPFILASHSQGTHHSSRLLQELIDGTELSQRMVAAYIIGGTIQRKIFDDMKTVTLCDSPTDLHCAIHWDTWSEDVIDTEMPGVAENVCTNPLSWRLNGGLTEKSPHLGAVVASGVFQVELSGSDEATGVAFDPLGSPIKNMLRAQCKDGALYISDQTGTPFGEQGGSFGGGNYHGLDYPVFHMDIRENAKERVQEYLNRSG
;
A
#
# COMPACT_ATOMS: atom_id res chain seq x y z
N MET A 1 8.23 49.61 20.66
CA MET A 1 7.79 48.35 21.29
C MET A 1 6.31 48.06 21.02
N LYS A 2 5.35 48.95 21.37
CA LYS A 2 3.90 48.71 21.18
C LYS A 2 3.43 48.55 19.72
N ILE A 3 4.07 49.23 18.76
CA ILE A 3 3.75 49.13 17.31
C ILE A 3 4.24 47.79 16.74
N ILE A 4 5.46 47.37 17.05
CA ILE A 4 5.99 46.08 16.62
C ILE A 4 5.15 44.93 17.15
N PHE A 5 4.71 45.00 18.42
CA PHE A 5 3.83 44.00 19.03
C PHE A 5 2.45 43.90 18.32
N LYS A 6 1.87 45.07 17.94
CA LYS A 6 0.61 45.07 17.17
C LYS A 6 0.77 44.48 15.77
N ILE A 7 1.90 44.76 15.10
CA ILE A 7 2.22 44.17 13.79
C ILE A 7 2.36 42.67 13.90
N LEU A 8 3.08 42.15 14.91
CA LEU A 8 3.23 40.71 15.17
C LEU A 8 1.90 40.01 15.43
N ILE A 9 1.01 40.63 16.23
CA ILE A 9 -0.36 40.09 16.44
C ILE A 9 -1.16 40.08 15.14
N GLY A 10 -1.07 41.13 14.33
CA GLY A 10 -1.76 41.20 13.05
C GLY A 10 -1.29 40.12 12.07
N VAL A 11 0.02 39.91 11.98
CA VAL A 11 0.62 38.84 11.16
C VAL A 11 0.19 37.47 11.66
N LEU A 12 0.26 37.22 12.98
CA LEU A 12 -0.21 35.96 13.55
C LEU A 12 -1.70 35.68 13.25
N ALA A 13 -2.55 36.70 13.37
CA ALA A 13 -3.97 36.55 13.06
C ALA A 13 -4.22 36.23 11.57
N LEU A 14 -3.45 36.84 10.66
CA LEU A 14 -3.52 36.54 9.24
C LEU A 14 -3.06 35.12 8.92
N VAL A 15 -1.98 34.65 9.54
CA VAL A 15 -1.47 33.28 9.39
C VAL A 15 -2.52 32.28 9.90
N LEU A 16 -3.09 32.50 11.09
CA LEU A 16 -4.12 31.62 11.64
C LEU A 16 -5.40 31.62 10.76
N ALA A 17 -5.77 32.76 10.19
CA ALA A 17 -6.91 32.83 9.25
C ALA A 17 -6.63 32.08 7.94
N ALA A 18 -5.40 32.17 7.41
CA ALA A 18 -4.99 31.40 6.22
C ALA A 18 -4.98 29.89 6.48
N ILE A 19 -4.42 29.46 7.63
CA ILE A 19 -4.45 28.06 8.08
C ILE A 19 -5.89 27.56 8.21
N GLY A 20 -6.75 28.32 8.90
CA GLY A 20 -8.16 27.98 9.05
C GLY A 20 -8.89 27.92 7.70
N GLY A 21 -8.59 28.83 6.77
CA GLY A 21 -9.13 28.83 5.41
C GLY A 21 -8.73 27.56 4.62
N LEU A 22 -7.47 27.15 4.68
CA LEU A 22 -7.01 25.91 4.05
C LEU A 22 -7.69 24.67 4.62
N TYR A 23 -7.89 24.62 5.94
CA TYR A 23 -8.64 23.53 6.58
C TYR A 23 -10.11 23.48 6.14
N LEU A 24 -10.78 24.64 6.14
CA LEU A 24 -12.20 24.75 5.78
C LEU A 24 -12.47 24.47 4.27
N THR A 25 -11.47 24.66 3.43
CA THR A 25 -11.55 24.38 1.97
C THR A 25 -11.09 22.98 1.58
N GLY A 26 -10.83 22.09 2.57
CA GLY A 26 -10.35 20.74 2.29
C GLY A 26 -8.87 20.64 1.89
N ASN A 27 -8.15 21.77 1.89
CA ASN A 27 -6.72 21.85 1.50
C ASN A 27 -5.75 21.62 2.68
N GLY A 28 -6.17 20.93 3.75
CA GLY A 28 -5.33 20.60 4.89
C GLY A 28 -4.04 19.84 4.51
N MET A 29 -4.09 19.07 3.41
CA MET A 29 -2.92 18.37 2.87
C MET A 29 -1.78 19.33 2.47
N LEU A 30 -2.10 20.51 1.95
CA LEU A 30 -1.07 21.53 1.62
C LEU A 30 -0.32 22.01 2.87
N LEU A 31 -1.00 22.09 4.02
CA LEU A 31 -0.36 22.43 5.29
C LEU A 31 0.55 21.30 5.77
N THR A 32 0.12 20.05 5.59
CA THR A 32 0.91 18.86 5.93
C THR A 32 2.17 18.80 5.07
N ILE A 33 2.04 19.01 3.75
CA ILE A 33 3.18 19.06 2.81
C ILE A 33 4.12 20.21 3.19
N PHE A 34 3.58 21.42 3.42
CA PHE A 34 4.40 22.56 3.83
C PHE A 34 5.16 22.29 5.14
N TRP A 35 4.47 21.71 6.13
CA TRP A 35 5.11 21.33 7.40
C TRP A 35 6.16 20.22 7.20
N ALA A 36 5.83 19.19 6.43
CA ALA A 36 6.74 18.09 6.12
C ALA A 36 8.02 18.56 5.42
N THR A 37 7.90 19.46 4.44
CA THR A 37 9.05 19.97 3.68
C THR A 37 9.87 21.01 4.41
N THR A 38 9.29 21.69 5.41
CA THR A 38 9.96 22.83 6.09
C THR A 38 10.33 22.55 7.54
N MET A 39 9.58 21.76 8.26
CA MET A 39 9.71 21.62 9.72
C MET A 39 9.57 20.17 10.22
N GLY A 40 9.08 19.25 9.41
CA GLY A 40 8.87 17.86 9.78
C GLY A 40 9.97 16.93 9.25
N GLY A 41 9.99 15.73 9.80
CA GLY A 41 10.85 14.65 9.33
C GLY A 41 12.31 14.73 9.79
N PRO A 42 13.12 13.85 9.23
CA PRO A 42 14.55 13.77 9.53
C PRO A 42 15.29 15.07 9.16
N SER A 43 16.03 15.62 10.09
CA SER A 43 16.75 16.89 9.92
C SER A 43 18.23 16.73 9.53
N LEU A 44 18.75 15.51 9.61
CA LEU A 44 20.13 15.18 9.23
C LEU A 44 20.17 14.68 7.79
N PRO A 45 21.28 14.86 7.07
CA PRO A 45 21.49 14.18 5.79
C PRO A 45 21.36 12.66 5.94
N PHE A 46 20.90 12.00 4.89
CA PHE A 46 20.90 10.54 4.84
C PHE A 46 22.35 10.04 4.89
N ASP A 47 22.64 9.20 5.87
CA ASP A 47 23.93 8.50 6.02
C ASP A 47 23.64 7.01 6.23
N GLU A 48 24.10 6.17 5.30
CA GLU A 48 23.96 4.72 5.39
C GLU A 48 24.68 4.13 6.61
N THR A 49 25.70 4.82 7.13
CA THR A 49 26.44 4.36 8.32
C THR A 49 25.62 4.46 9.62
N GLU A 50 24.60 5.30 9.65
CA GLU A 50 23.65 5.40 10.77
C GLU A 50 22.54 4.33 10.70
N ALA A 51 22.44 3.60 9.59
CA ALA A 51 21.42 2.61 9.41
C ALA A 51 21.71 1.35 10.24
N VAL A 52 20.64 0.74 10.71
CA VAL A 52 20.67 -0.58 11.36
C VAL A 52 21.21 -1.63 10.39
N GLU A 53 21.87 -2.65 10.91
CA GLU A 53 22.33 -3.81 10.12
C GLU A 53 21.19 -4.40 9.26
N PRO A 54 21.49 -4.83 8.04
CA PRO A 54 20.49 -5.45 7.17
C PRO A 54 19.87 -6.68 7.83
N PRO A 55 18.54 -6.85 7.73
CA PRO A 55 17.88 -8.03 8.25
C PRO A 55 18.37 -9.30 7.54
N SER A 56 18.61 -10.37 8.31
CA SER A 56 18.87 -11.71 7.79
C SER A 56 17.56 -12.45 7.59
N TYR A 57 17.19 -12.76 6.36
CA TYR A 57 15.92 -13.45 6.05
C TYR A 57 15.92 -14.95 6.31
N SER A 58 17.05 -15.50 6.76
CA SER A 58 17.08 -16.84 7.37
C SER A 58 16.50 -16.85 8.79
N ASP A 59 16.37 -15.68 9.42
CA ASP A 59 15.71 -15.52 10.71
C ASP A 59 14.21 -15.27 10.49
N PRO A 60 13.32 -16.18 10.97
CA PRO A 60 11.86 -16.02 10.88
C PRO A 60 11.35 -14.71 11.49
N ASP A 61 12.09 -14.14 12.42
CA ASP A 61 11.76 -12.90 13.10
C ASP A 61 11.85 -11.66 12.18
N ASN A 62 12.54 -11.77 11.06
CA ASN A 62 12.61 -10.73 10.04
C ASN A 62 11.49 -10.84 8.98
N TRP A 63 10.47 -11.63 9.26
CA TRP A 63 9.25 -11.74 8.48
C TRP A 63 8.06 -11.21 9.27
N ALA A 64 7.26 -10.34 8.69
CA ALA A 64 6.00 -9.86 9.27
C ALA A 64 4.90 -10.93 9.16
N ALA A 65 4.88 -11.67 8.04
CA ALA A 65 3.99 -12.82 7.84
C ALA A 65 4.79 -14.04 7.33
N LEU A 66 4.47 -15.21 7.86
CA LEU A 66 4.98 -16.52 7.43
C LEU A 66 3.90 -17.59 7.61
N PRO A 67 3.67 -18.47 6.62
CA PRO A 67 2.64 -19.53 6.72
C PRO A 67 2.90 -20.57 7.82
N SER A 68 4.11 -20.61 8.38
CA SER A 68 4.50 -21.49 9.48
C SER A 68 4.17 -20.94 10.86
N ARG A 69 3.62 -19.73 10.93
CA ARG A 69 3.33 -19.00 12.17
C ARG A 69 1.95 -18.37 12.09
N VAL A 70 1.16 -18.44 13.13
CA VAL A 70 -0.12 -17.74 13.23
C VAL A 70 0.14 -16.24 13.37
N GLY A 71 -0.51 -15.45 12.56
CA GLY A 71 -0.41 -14.00 12.52
C GLY A 71 -1.75 -13.31 12.25
N VAL A 72 -1.73 -12.00 12.19
CA VAL A 72 -2.94 -11.20 11.89
C VAL A 72 -3.34 -11.28 10.41
N GLU A 73 -2.42 -11.68 9.53
CA GLU A 73 -2.69 -11.99 8.12
C GLU A 73 -3.60 -13.21 7.93
N ASP A 74 -3.76 -14.06 8.95
CA ASP A 74 -4.66 -15.22 8.93
C ASP A 74 -6.13 -14.82 9.14
N MET A 75 -6.39 -13.55 9.44
CA MET A 75 -7.75 -13.08 9.70
C MET A 75 -8.66 -13.26 8.48
N ILE A 76 -9.87 -13.76 8.76
CA ILE A 76 -10.90 -14.02 7.75
C ILE A 76 -12.11 -13.12 8.04
N PRO A 77 -12.69 -12.45 7.04
CA PRO A 77 -13.92 -11.70 7.22
C PRO A 77 -15.06 -12.58 7.70
N LYS A 78 -15.83 -12.10 8.68
CA LYS A 78 -16.93 -12.84 9.28
C LYS A 78 -18.01 -13.19 8.26
N GLY A 79 -18.44 -14.45 8.24
CA GLY A 79 -19.58 -14.91 7.45
C GLY A 79 -19.27 -15.26 6.00
N ILE A 80 -17.98 -15.28 5.60
CA ILE A 80 -17.58 -15.89 4.32
C ILE A 80 -17.44 -17.40 4.49
N GLY A 81 -17.67 -18.16 3.40
CA GLY A 81 -17.74 -19.63 3.44
C GLY A 81 -16.39 -20.33 3.37
N ASP A 82 -15.33 -19.60 3.02
CA ASP A 82 -13.98 -20.14 2.84
C ASP A 82 -13.06 -19.73 4.00
N GLY A 83 -12.11 -20.63 4.28
CA GLY A 83 -11.15 -20.48 5.35
C GLY A 83 -9.82 -19.92 4.89
N ASP A 84 -8.93 -19.79 5.85
CA ASP A 84 -7.51 -19.66 5.66
C ASP A 84 -6.94 -21.01 5.23
N ILE A 85 -6.17 -21.04 4.13
CA ILE A 85 -5.52 -22.26 3.62
C ILE A 85 -3.99 -22.20 3.70
N GLN A 86 -3.46 -21.22 4.40
CA GLN A 86 -2.02 -21.07 4.57
C GLN A 86 -1.37 -22.35 5.14
N GLY A 87 -0.12 -22.57 4.78
CA GLY A 87 0.61 -23.80 5.12
C GLY A 87 0.32 -24.99 4.18
N SER A 88 -0.79 -24.96 3.42
CA SER A 88 -1.16 -26.01 2.46
C SER A 88 -1.49 -25.48 1.06
N ALA A 89 -1.43 -24.17 0.85
CA ALA A 89 -1.77 -23.55 -0.43
C ALA A 89 -0.80 -23.96 -1.55
N PRO A 90 -1.31 -24.17 -2.77
CA PRO A 90 -0.47 -24.52 -3.93
C PRO A 90 0.30 -23.35 -4.52
N VAL A 91 -0.04 -22.13 -4.13
CA VAL A 91 0.55 -20.87 -4.61
C VAL A 91 1.01 -20.05 -3.40
N ASP A 92 2.08 -19.30 -3.57
CA ASP A 92 2.60 -18.40 -2.54
C ASP A 92 2.27 -16.94 -2.90
N VAL A 93 2.18 -16.06 -1.90
CA VAL A 93 2.17 -14.61 -2.09
C VAL A 93 3.40 -14.01 -1.43
N PHE A 94 4.16 -13.22 -2.18
CA PHE A 94 5.16 -12.33 -1.62
C PHE A 94 4.54 -10.94 -1.50
N PHE A 95 4.24 -10.53 -0.27
CA PHE A 95 3.58 -9.25 0.02
C PHE A 95 4.58 -8.22 0.53
N VAL A 96 4.72 -7.10 -0.18
CA VAL A 96 5.57 -5.97 0.23
C VAL A 96 4.68 -4.87 0.79
N HIS A 97 4.70 -4.73 2.11
CA HIS A 97 3.83 -3.76 2.80
C HIS A 97 4.27 -2.29 2.55
N PRO A 98 3.39 -1.31 2.73
CA PRO A 98 3.73 0.11 2.70
C PRO A 98 4.62 0.52 3.87
N THR A 99 5.05 1.79 3.90
CA THR A 99 5.71 2.30 5.10
C THR A 99 4.70 2.59 6.20
N GLY A 100 4.98 2.06 7.39
CA GLY A 100 4.38 2.46 8.66
C GLY A 100 5.25 3.45 9.42
N PHE A 101 6.45 3.75 8.89
CA PHE A 101 7.43 4.62 9.51
C PHE A 101 7.11 6.09 9.21
N LEU A 102 6.22 6.66 10.04
CA LEU A 102 5.68 8.02 9.87
C LEU A 102 6.31 9.05 10.81
N ARG A 103 7.07 8.61 11.82
CA ARG A 103 7.64 9.43 12.90
C ARG A 103 9.15 9.23 12.98
N GLY A 104 9.77 9.97 13.89
CA GLY A 104 11.17 9.81 14.19
C GLY A 104 12.07 10.75 13.39
N LYS A 105 13.36 10.71 13.72
CA LYS A 105 14.37 11.59 13.14
C LYS A 105 15.33 10.89 12.19
N SER A 106 15.15 9.57 12.00
CA SER A 106 15.91 8.77 11.06
C SER A 106 15.20 8.70 9.71
N TRP A 107 15.97 8.56 8.63
CA TRP A 107 15.44 8.28 7.29
C TRP A 107 15.00 6.83 7.11
N THR A 108 15.55 5.92 7.91
CA THR A 108 15.30 4.49 7.83
C THR A 108 14.83 3.93 9.16
N TYR A 109 13.87 3.01 9.09
CA TYR A 109 13.31 2.33 10.26
C TYR A 109 14.34 1.44 10.95
N SER A 110 14.35 1.46 12.27
CA SER A 110 15.31 0.74 13.11
C SER A 110 15.05 -0.76 13.26
N MET A 111 13.95 -1.29 12.72
CA MET A 111 13.48 -2.67 12.90
C MET A 111 13.05 -3.01 14.33
N ASP A 112 12.76 -2.00 15.15
CA ASP A 112 12.27 -2.21 16.52
C ASP A 112 10.83 -2.75 16.52
N LYS A 113 10.65 -3.97 16.98
CA LYS A 113 9.34 -4.63 17.05
C LYS A 113 8.43 -4.08 18.15
N ASN A 114 8.96 -3.24 19.04
CA ASN A 114 8.16 -2.54 20.06
C ASN A 114 7.99 -1.07 19.68
N SER A 115 7.46 -0.83 18.49
CA SER A 115 7.29 0.51 17.92
C SER A 115 5.92 0.69 17.28
N ALA A 116 5.50 1.95 17.12
CA ALA A 116 4.30 2.28 16.36
C ALA A 116 4.43 1.89 14.87
N THR A 117 5.64 1.92 14.33
CA THR A 117 5.94 1.42 12.98
C THR A 117 5.66 -0.08 12.84
N GLU A 118 6.01 -0.89 13.83
CA GLU A 118 5.65 -2.32 13.82
C GLU A 118 4.14 -2.53 13.99
N GLU A 119 3.46 -1.76 14.85
CA GLU A 119 1.99 -1.81 14.95
C GLU A 119 1.31 -1.48 13.62
N ASN A 120 1.81 -0.47 12.89
CA ASN A 120 1.37 -0.16 11.53
C ASN A 120 1.66 -1.32 10.56
N THR A 121 2.82 -1.97 10.67
CA THR A 121 3.14 -3.16 9.85
C THR A 121 2.15 -4.30 10.10
N GLN A 122 1.80 -4.56 11.35
CA GLN A 122 0.78 -5.56 11.71
C GLN A 122 -0.61 -5.15 11.21
N TRP A 123 -0.94 -3.86 11.25
CA TRP A 123 -2.18 -3.36 10.65
C TRP A 123 -2.26 -3.67 9.15
N MET A 124 -1.15 -3.51 8.44
CA MET A 124 -1.06 -3.83 7.00
C MET A 124 -1.22 -5.33 6.75
N MET A 125 -0.66 -6.17 7.61
CA MET A 125 -0.85 -7.63 7.52
C MET A 125 -2.33 -8.00 7.68
N ALA A 126 -2.99 -7.48 8.71
CA ALA A 126 -4.40 -7.76 9.00
C ALA A 126 -5.35 -7.31 7.88
N ASN A 127 -5.07 -6.18 7.23
CA ASN A 127 -6.03 -5.50 6.36
C ASN A 127 -5.67 -5.49 4.86
N GLN A 128 -4.40 -5.73 4.51
CA GLN A 128 -3.92 -5.68 3.13
C GLN A 128 -3.32 -7.01 2.67
N ALA A 129 -2.69 -7.79 3.55
CA ALA A 129 -2.16 -9.11 3.20
C ALA A 129 -3.22 -10.22 3.36
N SER A 130 -4.15 -10.09 4.32
CA SER A 130 -5.19 -11.08 4.61
C SER A 130 -6.15 -11.42 3.46
N PRO A 131 -6.44 -10.56 2.46
CA PRO A 131 -7.22 -10.99 1.30
C PRO A 131 -6.65 -12.20 0.58
N PHE A 132 -5.34 -12.42 0.65
CA PHE A 132 -4.67 -13.50 -0.07
C PHE A 132 -4.65 -14.86 0.68
N ASN A 133 -5.01 -14.90 1.98
CA ASN A 133 -4.96 -16.14 2.77
C ASN A 133 -5.96 -17.22 2.30
N GLY A 134 -6.96 -16.84 1.50
CA GLY A 134 -7.94 -17.77 0.91
C GLY A 134 -7.45 -18.53 -0.32
N CYS A 135 -6.28 -18.19 -0.87
CA CYS A 135 -5.70 -18.86 -2.03
C CYS A 135 -4.24 -19.27 -1.84
N CYS A 136 -3.54 -18.66 -0.91
CA CYS A 136 -2.09 -18.60 -0.98
C CYS A 136 -1.44 -18.65 0.40
N ASN A 137 -0.18 -19.12 0.45
CA ASN A 137 0.69 -18.94 1.60
C ASN A 137 1.26 -17.52 1.58
N VAL A 138 1.08 -16.76 2.65
CA VAL A 138 1.49 -15.34 2.69
C VAL A 138 2.88 -15.21 3.32
N TYR A 139 3.80 -14.62 2.55
CA TYR A 139 5.15 -14.26 2.99
C TYR A 139 5.31 -12.74 2.89
N ALA A 140 5.58 -12.07 3.99
CA ALA A 140 5.81 -10.63 4.01
C ALA A 140 7.09 -10.31 4.80
N PRO A 141 8.13 -9.75 4.17
CA PRO A 141 9.34 -9.38 4.89
C PRO A 141 9.13 -8.14 5.75
N ARG A 142 9.80 -8.07 6.91
CA ARG A 142 10.15 -6.80 7.53
C ARG A 142 11.36 -6.23 6.81
N TYR A 143 11.38 -4.93 6.60
CA TYR A 143 12.49 -4.25 5.94
C TYR A 143 12.74 -2.89 6.60
N ARG A 144 13.91 -2.33 6.42
CA ARG A 144 14.25 -0.99 6.91
C ARG A 144 13.51 0.07 6.06
N GLN A 145 12.23 0.24 6.40
CA GLN A 145 11.30 1.13 5.69
C GLN A 145 11.88 2.54 5.58
N ALA A 146 11.70 3.16 4.42
CA ALA A 146 11.97 4.58 4.25
C ALA A 146 10.91 5.40 5.01
N ASN A 147 11.36 6.44 5.72
CA ASN A 147 10.46 7.37 6.39
C ASN A 147 9.54 8.03 5.36
N ILE A 148 8.25 8.24 5.73
CA ILE A 148 7.26 8.87 4.84
C ILE A 148 7.71 10.24 4.30
N PHE A 149 8.51 10.98 5.07
CA PHE A 149 9.05 12.27 4.66
C PHE A 149 10.02 12.18 3.47
N SER A 150 10.52 11.01 3.11
CA SER A 150 11.34 10.83 1.90
C SER A 150 10.58 11.21 0.62
N TYR A 151 9.26 11.00 0.59
CA TYR A 151 8.42 11.35 -0.55
C TYR A 151 8.23 12.87 -0.76
N PHE A 152 8.57 13.67 0.23
CA PHE A 152 8.51 15.13 0.18
C PHE A 152 9.89 15.78 -0.03
N GLN A 153 10.91 14.97 -0.26
CA GLN A 153 12.26 15.45 -0.53
C GLN A 153 12.53 15.60 -2.03
N GLU A 154 13.61 16.30 -2.36
CA GLU A 154 14.15 16.33 -3.71
C GLU A 154 14.46 14.91 -4.20
N GLU A 155 14.38 14.70 -5.50
CA GLU A 155 14.49 13.39 -6.15
C GLU A 155 15.73 12.60 -5.71
N GLU A 156 16.89 13.27 -5.62
CA GLU A 156 18.16 12.65 -5.22
C GLU A 156 18.08 12.02 -3.82
N VAL A 157 17.57 12.75 -2.83
CA VAL A 157 17.43 12.26 -1.44
C VAL A 157 16.37 11.16 -1.37
N ARG A 158 15.24 11.39 -2.02
CA ARG A 158 14.14 10.40 -2.09
C ARG A 158 14.64 9.07 -2.65
N ASP A 159 15.31 9.11 -3.78
CA ASP A 159 15.77 7.90 -4.47
C ASP A 159 16.88 7.19 -3.70
N GLN A 160 17.73 7.93 -2.98
CA GLN A 160 18.74 7.36 -2.09
C GLN A 160 18.10 6.60 -0.93
N VAL A 161 17.12 7.19 -0.23
CA VAL A 161 16.43 6.58 0.92
C VAL A 161 15.58 5.37 0.49
N LEU A 162 14.79 5.54 -0.57
CA LEU A 162 13.98 4.44 -1.12
C LEU A 162 14.85 3.33 -1.71
N GLY A 163 15.95 3.68 -2.37
CA GLY A 163 16.93 2.72 -2.88
C GLY A 163 17.57 1.89 -1.78
N PHE A 164 17.85 2.49 -0.63
CA PHE A 164 18.34 1.77 0.54
C PHE A 164 17.32 0.75 1.08
N ALA A 165 16.07 1.17 1.27
CA ALA A 165 15.00 0.26 1.71
C ALA A 165 14.74 -0.88 0.71
N TYR A 166 14.82 -0.59 -0.60
CA TYR A 166 14.67 -1.58 -1.66
C TYR A 166 15.69 -2.73 -1.57
N GLN A 167 16.91 -2.48 -1.12
CA GLN A 167 17.92 -3.55 -0.99
C GLN A 167 17.47 -4.65 -0.03
N ASP A 168 16.72 -4.31 1.02
CA ASP A 168 16.16 -5.30 1.94
C ASP A 168 15.05 -6.10 1.25
N VAL A 169 14.12 -5.43 0.60
CA VAL A 169 13.02 -6.08 -0.14
C VAL A 169 13.57 -7.03 -1.22
N ARG A 170 14.61 -6.60 -1.96
CA ARG A 170 15.28 -7.43 -2.95
C ARG A 170 15.87 -8.69 -2.32
N ARG A 171 16.65 -8.53 -1.23
CA ARG A 171 17.24 -9.69 -0.51
C ARG A 171 16.17 -10.64 0.03
N ALA A 172 15.07 -10.09 0.54
CA ALA A 172 13.95 -10.89 1.01
C ALA A 172 13.30 -11.70 -0.12
N PHE A 173 13.09 -11.07 -1.27
CA PHE A 173 12.52 -11.75 -2.43
C PHE A 173 13.45 -12.84 -2.96
N GLU A 174 14.75 -12.56 -3.11
CA GLU A 174 15.75 -13.55 -3.51
C GLU A 174 15.78 -14.73 -2.52
N TYR A 175 15.71 -14.45 -1.20
CA TYR A 175 15.64 -15.49 -0.18
C TYR A 175 14.35 -16.31 -0.27
N PHE A 176 13.20 -15.65 -0.45
CA PHE A 176 11.90 -16.30 -0.62
C PHE A 176 11.92 -17.28 -1.80
N ILE A 177 12.39 -16.84 -2.96
CA ILE A 177 12.47 -17.68 -4.16
C ILE A 177 13.40 -18.88 -3.95
N ALA A 178 14.54 -18.67 -3.27
CA ALA A 178 15.56 -19.72 -3.09
C ALA A 178 15.23 -20.73 -1.99
N ASN A 179 14.47 -20.32 -0.95
CA ASN A 179 14.36 -21.12 0.28
C ASN A 179 12.91 -21.48 0.68
N PHE A 180 11.91 -20.70 0.28
CA PHE A 180 10.52 -20.92 0.69
C PHE A 180 9.61 -21.36 -0.45
N SER A 181 9.79 -20.78 -1.62
CA SER A 181 8.89 -21.00 -2.76
C SER A 181 8.96 -22.41 -3.34
N GLU A 182 10.09 -23.13 -3.20
CA GLU A 182 10.26 -24.51 -3.69
C GLU A 182 9.80 -24.73 -5.14
N GLY A 183 9.92 -23.71 -5.98
CA GLY A 183 9.46 -23.75 -7.36
C GLY A 183 7.97 -23.49 -7.58
N LYS A 184 7.17 -23.29 -6.53
CA LYS A 184 5.74 -22.98 -6.64
C LYS A 184 5.48 -21.69 -7.43
N PRO A 185 4.32 -21.56 -8.08
CA PRO A 185 3.85 -20.28 -8.58
C PRO A 185 3.61 -19.29 -7.43
N PHE A 186 3.68 -18.00 -7.76
CA PHE A 186 3.51 -16.95 -6.77
C PHE A 186 2.74 -15.74 -7.30
N ILE A 187 2.09 -15.03 -6.39
CA ILE A 187 1.57 -13.67 -6.58
C ILE A 187 2.57 -12.69 -5.97
N LEU A 188 2.91 -11.61 -6.68
CA LEU A 188 3.56 -10.45 -6.09
C LEU A 188 2.49 -9.46 -5.68
N ALA A 189 2.39 -9.12 -4.40
CA ALA A 189 1.39 -8.18 -3.92
C ALA A 189 2.05 -7.06 -3.10
N SER A 190 1.50 -5.85 -3.18
CA SER A 190 2.09 -4.71 -2.47
C SER A 190 1.14 -3.52 -2.37
N HIS A 191 1.48 -2.58 -1.49
CA HIS A 191 0.80 -1.30 -1.38
C HIS A 191 1.81 -0.15 -1.17
N SER A 192 1.54 1.04 -1.75
CA SER A 192 2.25 2.30 -1.47
C SER A 192 3.77 2.19 -1.65
N GLN A 193 4.58 2.40 -0.60
CA GLN A 193 6.03 2.22 -0.66
C GLN A 193 6.42 0.81 -1.12
N GLY A 194 5.67 -0.20 -0.69
CA GLY A 194 5.84 -1.57 -1.17
C GLY A 194 5.64 -1.68 -2.68
N THR A 195 4.70 -0.91 -3.25
CA THR A 195 4.45 -0.87 -4.70
C THR A 195 5.62 -0.24 -5.45
N HIS A 196 6.22 0.82 -4.90
CA HIS A 196 7.47 1.38 -5.43
C HIS A 196 8.57 0.32 -5.52
N HIS A 197 8.75 -0.47 -4.46
CA HIS A 197 9.75 -1.55 -4.44
C HIS A 197 9.38 -2.72 -5.35
N SER A 198 8.11 -3.13 -5.37
CA SER A 198 7.64 -4.23 -6.21
C SER A 198 7.72 -3.92 -7.70
N SER A 199 7.52 -2.67 -8.12
CA SER A 199 7.73 -2.28 -9.52
C SER A 199 9.18 -2.45 -9.96
N ARG A 200 10.15 -2.24 -9.06
CA ARG A 200 11.57 -2.52 -9.31
C ARG A 200 11.87 -4.02 -9.34
N LEU A 201 11.26 -4.81 -8.43
CA LEU A 201 11.39 -6.28 -8.49
C LEU A 201 10.89 -6.83 -9.82
N LEU A 202 9.75 -6.32 -10.33
CA LEU A 202 9.24 -6.70 -11.65
C LEU A 202 10.25 -6.45 -12.74
N GLN A 203 10.84 -5.24 -12.79
CA GLN A 203 11.80 -4.84 -13.83
C GLN A 203 13.15 -5.54 -13.70
N GLU A 204 13.68 -5.69 -12.48
CA GLU A 204 15.06 -6.12 -12.26
C GLU A 204 15.20 -7.65 -12.12
N LEU A 205 14.19 -8.36 -11.59
CA LEU A 205 14.32 -9.76 -11.21
C LEU A 205 13.30 -10.68 -11.91
N ILE A 206 12.12 -10.18 -12.28
CA ILE A 206 11.03 -11.03 -12.76
C ILE A 206 10.90 -10.95 -14.28
N ASP A 207 10.83 -9.74 -14.84
CA ASP A 207 10.63 -9.56 -16.28
C ASP A 207 11.77 -10.20 -17.11
N GLY A 208 11.40 -10.89 -18.17
CA GLY A 208 12.36 -11.56 -19.06
C GLY A 208 13.08 -12.77 -18.45
N THR A 209 12.69 -13.22 -17.27
CA THR A 209 13.23 -14.42 -16.60
C THR A 209 12.17 -15.51 -16.47
N GLU A 210 12.55 -16.72 -16.04
CA GLU A 210 11.60 -17.80 -15.75
C GLU A 210 10.62 -17.47 -14.63
N LEU A 211 10.96 -16.52 -13.74
CA LEU A 211 10.06 -16.08 -12.67
C LEU A 211 8.80 -15.43 -13.24
N SER A 212 8.85 -14.79 -14.41
CA SER A 212 7.66 -14.22 -15.04
C SER A 212 6.61 -15.28 -15.38
N GLN A 213 7.03 -16.52 -15.71
CA GLN A 213 6.13 -17.63 -15.99
C GLN A 213 5.58 -18.29 -14.71
N ARG A 214 6.31 -18.17 -13.59
CA ARG A 214 5.85 -18.62 -12.27
C ARG A 214 4.97 -17.60 -11.57
N MET A 215 5.04 -16.32 -11.95
CA MET A 215 4.20 -15.26 -11.39
C MET A 215 2.77 -15.38 -11.92
N VAL A 216 1.81 -15.67 -11.05
CA VAL A 216 0.38 -15.72 -11.40
C VAL A 216 -0.08 -14.33 -11.82
N ALA A 217 0.12 -13.33 -10.98
CA ALA A 217 -0.11 -11.90 -11.26
C ALA A 217 0.65 -11.03 -10.26
N ALA A 218 0.79 -9.73 -10.58
CA ALA A 218 1.33 -8.72 -9.69
C ALA A 218 0.24 -7.71 -9.30
N TYR A 219 -0.15 -7.66 -8.03
CA TYR A 219 -1.05 -6.66 -7.44
C TYR A 219 -0.19 -5.54 -6.84
N ILE A 220 0.24 -4.59 -7.66
CA ILE A 220 1.07 -3.45 -7.25
C ILE A 220 0.19 -2.21 -7.05
N ILE A 221 -0.47 -2.14 -5.89
CA ILE A 221 -1.58 -1.23 -5.63
C ILE A 221 -1.12 0.01 -4.87
N GLY A 222 -1.75 1.16 -5.15
CA GLY A 222 -1.51 2.44 -4.47
C GLY A 222 -0.23 3.14 -4.92
N GLY A 223 -0.30 4.46 -5.01
CA GLY A 223 0.79 5.32 -5.44
C GLY A 223 0.87 5.53 -6.95
N THR A 224 2.06 5.79 -7.46
CA THR A 224 2.28 6.18 -8.85
C THR A 224 3.00 5.08 -9.63
N ILE A 225 2.31 4.45 -10.56
CA ILE A 225 2.88 3.49 -11.51
C ILE A 225 2.56 3.95 -12.93
N GLN A 226 3.56 4.51 -13.59
CA GLN A 226 3.39 5.01 -14.95
C GLN A 226 3.36 3.87 -15.98
N ARG A 227 2.48 4.00 -16.95
CA ARG A 227 2.31 3.03 -18.05
C ARG A 227 3.61 2.72 -18.78
N LYS A 228 4.46 3.72 -18.98
CA LYS A 228 5.75 3.60 -19.69
C LYS A 228 6.68 2.53 -19.07
N ILE A 229 6.53 2.20 -17.77
CA ILE A 229 7.33 1.14 -17.14
C ILE A 229 7.09 -0.20 -17.83
N PHE A 230 5.87 -0.46 -18.31
CA PHE A 230 5.49 -1.71 -18.96
C PHE A 230 5.81 -1.74 -20.46
N ASP A 231 6.00 -0.58 -21.09
CA ASP A 231 6.34 -0.50 -22.52
C ASP A 231 7.71 -1.12 -22.82
N ASP A 232 8.63 -1.08 -21.86
CA ASP A 232 9.98 -1.63 -21.95
C ASP A 232 10.11 -3.07 -21.41
N MET A 233 9.06 -3.63 -20.79
CA MET A 233 9.05 -4.99 -20.26
C MET A 233 8.89 -6.02 -21.39
N LYS A 234 9.54 -7.16 -21.24
CA LYS A 234 9.62 -8.23 -22.26
C LYS A 234 8.50 -9.27 -22.11
N THR A 235 8.11 -9.56 -20.89
CA THR A 235 7.23 -10.68 -20.56
C THR A 235 6.08 -10.28 -19.65
N VAL A 236 6.25 -9.25 -18.82
CA VAL A 236 5.20 -8.77 -17.92
C VAL A 236 4.40 -7.68 -18.61
N THR A 237 3.09 -7.88 -18.72
CA THR A 237 2.15 -6.93 -19.35
C THR A 237 1.18 -6.37 -18.31
N LEU A 238 0.27 -5.48 -18.72
CA LEU A 238 -0.85 -5.06 -17.89
C LEU A 238 -2.02 -6.02 -18.06
N CYS A 239 -2.67 -6.41 -16.96
CA CYS A 239 -3.89 -7.23 -17.00
C CYS A 239 -5.07 -6.42 -17.52
N ASP A 240 -5.91 -7.04 -18.35
CA ASP A 240 -7.15 -6.44 -18.88
C ASP A 240 -8.36 -7.39 -18.76
N SER A 241 -8.23 -8.44 -17.97
CA SER A 241 -9.37 -9.30 -17.60
C SER A 241 -9.18 -9.93 -16.22
N PRO A 242 -10.23 -10.44 -15.58
CA PRO A 242 -10.12 -11.07 -14.26
C PRO A 242 -9.26 -12.33 -14.24
N THR A 243 -9.03 -12.96 -15.39
CA THR A 243 -8.30 -14.23 -15.51
C THR A 243 -6.97 -14.15 -16.24
N ASP A 244 -6.52 -12.92 -16.61
CA ASP A 244 -5.21 -12.76 -17.22
C ASP A 244 -4.10 -13.14 -16.23
N LEU A 245 -3.03 -13.77 -16.77
CA LEU A 245 -1.89 -14.27 -16.00
C LEU A 245 -0.60 -13.57 -16.46
N HIS A 246 0.44 -13.65 -15.62
CA HIS A 246 1.76 -13.10 -15.91
C HIS A 246 1.76 -11.59 -16.18
N CYS A 247 0.84 -10.87 -15.54
CA CYS A 247 0.59 -9.46 -15.78
C CYS A 247 0.43 -8.68 -14.47
N ALA A 248 0.49 -7.35 -14.55
CA ALA A 248 0.38 -6.45 -13.42
C ALA A 248 -0.97 -5.72 -13.37
N ILE A 249 -1.43 -5.47 -12.17
CA ILE A 249 -2.65 -4.78 -11.80
C ILE A 249 -2.26 -3.60 -10.94
N HIS A 250 -2.82 -2.42 -11.22
CA HIS A 250 -2.58 -1.22 -10.42
C HIS A 250 -3.80 -0.32 -10.37
N TRP A 251 -4.02 0.31 -9.23
CA TRP A 251 -4.87 1.48 -9.04
C TRP A 251 -4.41 2.29 -7.84
N ASP A 252 -4.85 3.54 -7.78
CA ASP A 252 -4.76 4.44 -6.63
C ASP A 252 -6.12 5.13 -6.49
N THR A 253 -6.72 5.08 -5.30
CA THR A 253 -8.14 5.38 -5.10
C THR A 253 -8.38 6.83 -4.72
N TRP A 254 -9.37 7.45 -5.37
CA TRP A 254 -9.81 8.83 -5.16
C TRP A 254 -11.34 8.91 -5.03
N SER A 255 -11.83 9.97 -4.38
CA SER A 255 -13.26 10.27 -4.36
C SER A 255 -13.76 10.71 -5.74
N GLU A 256 -14.96 10.27 -6.12
CA GLU A 256 -15.60 10.75 -7.34
C GLU A 256 -15.86 12.26 -7.33
N ASP A 257 -15.87 12.92 -6.17
CA ASP A 257 -16.05 14.37 -6.04
C ASP A 257 -14.91 15.17 -6.69
N VAL A 258 -13.76 14.55 -6.92
CA VAL A 258 -12.60 15.19 -7.58
C VAL A 258 -12.35 14.67 -8.99
N ILE A 259 -13.26 13.88 -9.57
CA ILE A 259 -13.09 13.22 -10.87
C ILE A 259 -12.81 14.19 -12.05
N ASP A 260 -13.33 15.41 -11.98
CA ASP A 260 -13.13 16.44 -13.00
C ASP A 260 -12.01 17.44 -12.61
N THR A 261 -11.29 17.16 -11.53
CA THR A 261 -10.15 17.97 -11.11
C THR A 261 -8.90 17.49 -11.83
N GLU A 262 -8.16 18.42 -12.46
CA GLU A 262 -6.87 18.11 -13.06
C GLU A 262 -5.83 17.81 -11.97
N MET A 263 -5.29 16.60 -11.99
CA MET A 263 -4.26 16.16 -11.03
C MET A 263 -2.94 15.97 -11.77
N PRO A 264 -1.91 16.80 -11.48
CA PRO A 264 -0.63 16.73 -12.18
C PRO A 264 0.05 15.36 -12.05
N GLY A 265 0.50 14.80 -13.17
CA GLY A 265 1.28 13.55 -13.22
C GLY A 265 0.48 12.26 -13.04
N VAL A 266 -0.85 12.33 -12.87
CA VAL A 266 -1.70 11.14 -12.67
C VAL A 266 -2.14 10.52 -14.00
N ALA A 267 -2.40 11.31 -15.04
CA ALA A 267 -2.95 10.83 -16.31
C ALA A 267 -2.11 9.74 -17.02
N GLU A 268 -0.82 9.68 -16.75
CA GLU A 268 0.09 8.67 -17.31
C GLU A 268 0.13 7.36 -16.50
N ASN A 269 -0.56 7.32 -15.37
CA ASN A 269 -0.57 6.14 -14.50
C ASN A 269 -1.43 5.02 -15.09
N VAL A 270 -1.12 3.82 -14.66
CA VAL A 270 -1.96 2.65 -14.88
C VAL A 270 -3.18 2.73 -13.98
N CYS A 271 -4.35 2.38 -14.48
CA CYS A 271 -5.54 2.16 -13.66
C CYS A 271 -6.28 0.91 -14.11
N THR A 272 -6.41 -0.06 -13.22
CA THR A 272 -7.32 -1.19 -13.36
C THR A 272 -8.54 -0.97 -12.44
N ASN A 273 -9.75 -1.10 -12.97
CA ASN A 273 -10.96 -1.03 -12.16
C ASN A 273 -11.22 -2.37 -11.46
N PRO A 274 -11.09 -2.48 -10.13
CA PRO A 274 -11.21 -3.76 -9.42
C PRO A 274 -12.63 -4.35 -9.38
N LEU A 275 -13.65 -3.61 -9.79
CA LEU A 275 -15.01 -4.17 -9.95
C LEU A 275 -15.23 -4.89 -11.27
N SER A 276 -14.40 -4.62 -12.27
CA SER A 276 -14.48 -5.24 -13.61
C SER A 276 -13.20 -5.93 -14.04
N TRP A 277 -12.10 -5.66 -13.34
CA TRP A 277 -10.74 -6.11 -13.63
C TRP A 277 -10.25 -5.69 -15.03
N ARG A 278 -10.84 -4.60 -15.57
CA ARG A 278 -10.48 -4.04 -16.87
C ARG A 278 -9.48 -2.90 -16.71
N LEU A 279 -8.46 -2.92 -17.54
CA LEU A 279 -7.53 -1.80 -17.68
C LEU A 279 -8.27 -0.58 -18.23
N ASN A 280 -8.12 0.57 -17.57
CA ASN A 280 -8.89 1.78 -17.83
C ASN A 280 -10.41 1.55 -17.84
N GLY A 281 -10.88 0.62 -17.00
CA GLY A 281 -12.28 0.23 -16.94
C GLY A 281 -13.19 1.42 -16.65
N GLY A 282 -14.22 1.62 -17.48
CA GLY A 282 -15.22 2.65 -17.31
C GLY A 282 -16.05 2.47 -16.04
N LEU A 283 -17.07 3.31 -15.88
CA LEU A 283 -17.96 3.26 -14.72
C LEU A 283 -18.58 1.88 -14.56
N THR A 284 -18.31 1.28 -13.40
CA THR A 284 -18.91 0.04 -12.93
C THR A 284 -19.76 0.34 -11.71
N GLU A 285 -21.05 0.00 -11.80
CA GLU A 285 -22.03 0.23 -10.74
C GLU A 285 -21.78 -0.65 -9.52
N LYS A 286 -22.53 -0.41 -8.43
CA LYS A 286 -22.35 -1.07 -7.14
C LYS A 286 -22.58 -2.58 -7.14
N SER A 287 -23.41 -3.08 -8.06
CA SER A 287 -23.86 -4.48 -8.04
C SER A 287 -22.73 -5.54 -8.10
N PRO A 288 -21.64 -5.36 -8.86
CA PRO A 288 -20.56 -6.34 -8.85
C PRO A 288 -19.66 -6.30 -7.61
N HIS A 289 -19.69 -5.21 -6.82
CA HIS A 289 -18.83 -5.05 -5.66
C HIS A 289 -19.08 -6.15 -4.62
N LEU A 290 -18.08 -6.99 -4.39
CA LEU A 290 -18.19 -8.21 -3.57
C LEU A 290 -18.15 -7.91 -2.08
N GLY A 291 -17.48 -6.84 -1.67
CA GLY A 291 -17.58 -6.35 -0.31
C GLY A 291 -16.33 -5.64 0.21
N ALA A 292 -16.56 -4.46 0.79
CA ALA A 292 -15.61 -3.76 1.62
C ALA A 292 -15.55 -4.40 3.02
N VAL A 293 -14.39 -4.43 3.63
CA VAL A 293 -14.19 -4.94 4.99
C VAL A 293 -13.59 -3.82 5.83
N VAL A 294 -14.30 -3.46 6.91
CA VAL A 294 -13.82 -2.44 7.85
C VAL A 294 -12.52 -2.93 8.49
N ALA A 295 -11.49 -2.09 8.44
CA ALA A 295 -10.16 -2.46 8.90
C ALA A 295 -10.16 -2.77 10.40
N SER A 296 -9.41 -3.80 10.77
CA SER A 296 -9.13 -4.15 12.17
C SER A 296 -7.93 -3.39 12.69
N GLY A 297 -7.98 -2.99 13.95
CA GLY A 297 -6.93 -2.20 14.59
C GLY A 297 -6.94 -0.73 14.13
N VAL A 298 -5.98 0.02 14.63
CA VAL A 298 -5.81 1.45 14.32
C VAL A 298 -4.48 1.67 13.63
N PHE A 299 -4.52 2.29 12.45
CA PHE A 299 -3.31 2.76 11.79
C PHE A 299 -2.86 4.09 12.43
N GLN A 300 -1.62 4.13 12.88
CA GLN A 300 -1.04 5.27 13.59
C GLN A 300 -0.57 6.34 12.59
N VAL A 301 -1.35 7.40 12.43
CA VAL A 301 -1.09 8.45 11.41
C VAL A 301 -0.32 9.66 11.91
N GLU A 302 0.12 9.68 13.18
CA GLU A 302 0.86 10.83 13.70
C GLU A 302 2.24 10.95 13.05
N LEU A 303 2.54 12.16 12.57
CA LEU A 303 3.77 12.50 11.87
C LEU A 303 4.87 13.08 12.79
N SER A 304 4.64 13.12 14.09
CA SER A 304 5.58 13.68 15.07
C SER A 304 5.55 12.88 16.37
N GLY A 305 6.61 13.00 17.17
CA GLY A 305 6.74 12.29 18.44
C GLY A 305 7.69 11.10 18.38
N SER A 306 7.65 10.28 19.42
CA SER A 306 8.42 9.01 19.47
C SER A 306 7.73 7.93 18.65
N ASP A 307 8.51 6.94 18.20
CA ASP A 307 8.01 5.75 17.50
C ASP A 307 7.69 4.60 18.50
N GLU A 308 7.26 4.94 19.72
CA GLU A 308 6.90 3.95 20.74
C GLU A 308 5.55 3.29 20.41
N ALA A 309 5.47 1.98 20.66
CA ALA A 309 4.24 1.22 20.54
C ALA A 309 3.16 1.74 21.50
N THR A 310 1.91 1.74 21.04
CA THR A 310 0.74 2.20 21.83
C THR A 310 -0.11 1.04 22.33
N GLY A 311 0.14 -0.18 21.88
CA GLY A 311 -0.63 -1.37 22.26
C GLY A 311 -1.88 -1.55 21.40
N VAL A 312 -1.76 -1.46 20.07
CA VAL A 312 -2.89 -1.68 19.15
C VAL A 312 -3.41 -3.10 19.28
N ALA A 313 -4.71 -3.24 19.49
CA ALA A 313 -5.41 -4.52 19.48
C ALA A 313 -6.09 -4.75 18.12
N PHE A 314 -6.11 -6.00 17.67
CA PHE A 314 -6.76 -6.42 16.44
C PHE A 314 -7.99 -7.26 16.76
N ASP A 315 -9.18 -6.71 16.49
CA ASP A 315 -10.43 -7.44 16.54
C ASP A 315 -10.61 -8.30 15.29
N PRO A 316 -11.39 -9.39 15.35
CA PRO A 316 -11.72 -10.16 14.16
C PRO A 316 -12.35 -9.28 13.07
N LEU A 317 -11.99 -9.53 11.81
CA LEU A 317 -12.53 -8.78 10.67
C LEU A 317 -14.07 -8.86 10.62
N GLY A 318 -14.70 -7.73 10.36
CA GLY A 318 -16.16 -7.64 10.23
C GLY A 318 -16.71 -8.39 9.01
N SER A 319 -18.04 -8.47 8.91
CA SER A 319 -18.69 -9.02 7.71
C SER A 319 -18.50 -8.07 6.52
N PRO A 320 -18.30 -8.59 5.29
CA PRO A 320 -18.19 -7.77 4.10
C PRO A 320 -19.44 -6.93 3.82
N ILE A 321 -19.26 -5.67 3.49
CA ILE A 321 -20.31 -4.72 3.10
C ILE A 321 -20.40 -4.75 1.57
N LYS A 322 -21.34 -5.52 1.04
CA LYS A 322 -21.54 -5.72 -0.41
C LYS A 322 -22.24 -4.53 -1.06
N ASN A 323 -22.04 -4.36 -2.36
CA ASN A 323 -22.73 -3.35 -3.18
C ASN A 323 -22.58 -1.91 -2.62
N MET A 324 -21.47 -1.62 -1.96
CA MET A 324 -21.27 -0.37 -1.25
C MET A 324 -20.89 0.78 -2.19
N LEU A 325 -19.98 0.54 -3.12
CA LEU A 325 -19.40 1.57 -3.97
C LEU A 325 -19.48 1.23 -5.46
N ARG A 326 -19.45 2.26 -6.29
CA ARG A 326 -19.16 2.20 -7.73
C ARG A 326 -17.75 2.69 -7.97
N ALA A 327 -17.13 2.28 -9.08
CA ALA A 327 -15.76 2.63 -9.39
C ALA A 327 -15.59 2.92 -10.89
N GLN A 328 -14.68 3.84 -11.21
CA GLN A 328 -14.32 4.23 -12.57
C GLN A 328 -12.85 4.59 -12.66
N CYS A 329 -12.13 4.03 -13.64
CA CYS A 329 -10.84 4.56 -14.06
C CYS A 329 -11.03 5.77 -14.97
N LYS A 330 -10.37 6.89 -14.67
CA LYS A 330 -10.29 8.05 -15.54
C LYS A 330 -8.94 8.73 -15.33
N ASP A 331 -8.27 9.05 -16.41
CA ASP A 331 -7.00 9.79 -16.40
C ASP A 331 -5.96 9.22 -15.40
N GLY A 332 -5.80 7.89 -15.38
CA GLY A 332 -4.81 7.18 -14.58
C GLY A 332 -5.13 7.01 -13.08
N ALA A 333 -6.32 7.43 -12.62
CA ALA A 333 -6.79 7.27 -11.25
C ALA A 333 -8.07 6.43 -11.18
N LEU A 334 -8.28 5.77 -10.05
CA LEU A 334 -9.52 5.06 -9.73
C LEU A 334 -10.40 5.95 -8.86
N TYR A 335 -11.56 6.32 -9.36
CA TYR A 335 -12.56 7.10 -8.64
C TYR A 335 -13.66 6.21 -8.11
N ILE A 336 -13.98 6.37 -6.80
CA ILE A 336 -15.05 5.64 -6.12
C ILE A 336 -16.09 6.59 -5.53
N SER A 337 -17.29 6.08 -5.25
CA SER A 337 -18.33 6.82 -4.54
C SER A 337 -17.77 7.44 -3.26
N ASP A 338 -18.21 8.65 -2.91
CA ASP A 338 -17.82 9.32 -1.67
C ASP A 338 -18.06 8.40 -0.43
N GLN A 339 -17.07 8.37 0.44
CA GLN A 339 -17.07 7.57 1.66
C GLN A 339 -17.43 8.36 2.93
N THR A 340 -17.77 9.64 2.81
CA THR A 340 -18.20 10.47 3.94
C THR A 340 -19.41 9.85 4.64
N GLY A 341 -19.35 9.73 5.96
CA GLY A 341 -20.42 9.13 6.77
C GLY A 341 -20.52 7.60 6.68
N THR A 342 -19.55 6.95 6.04
CA THR A 342 -19.36 5.50 6.10
C THR A 342 -18.28 5.14 7.13
N PRO A 343 -18.18 3.88 7.59
CA PRO A 343 -17.10 3.45 8.46
C PRO A 343 -15.69 3.72 7.88
N PHE A 344 -15.56 3.74 6.55
CA PHE A 344 -14.28 3.98 5.89
C PHE A 344 -13.86 5.44 5.92
N GLY A 345 -14.80 6.38 5.79
CA GLY A 345 -14.53 7.80 5.97
C GLY A 345 -14.15 8.16 7.41
N GLU A 346 -14.77 7.49 8.38
CA GLU A 346 -14.53 7.70 9.81
C GLU A 346 -13.16 7.14 10.26
N GLN A 347 -12.66 6.08 9.63
CA GLN A 347 -11.35 5.49 9.94
C GLN A 347 -10.15 6.28 9.39
N GLY A 348 -10.36 7.50 8.88
CA GLY A 348 -9.28 8.34 8.38
C GLY A 348 -8.67 7.83 7.07
N GLY A 349 -9.43 7.08 6.28
CA GLY A 349 -8.99 6.57 4.98
C GLY A 349 -8.70 7.63 3.94
N SER A 350 -9.10 8.89 4.20
CA SER A 350 -8.81 10.03 3.34
C SER A 350 -7.61 10.83 3.87
N PHE A 351 -6.63 11.05 3.01
CA PHE A 351 -5.52 11.97 3.28
C PHE A 351 -5.86 13.45 2.97
N GLY A 352 -7.14 13.75 2.73
CA GLY A 352 -7.63 15.08 2.32
C GLY A 352 -7.62 15.25 0.79
N GLY A 353 -8.31 16.29 0.31
CA GLY A 353 -8.40 16.58 -1.13
C GLY A 353 -9.03 15.47 -1.98
N GLY A 354 -9.83 14.59 -1.37
CA GLY A 354 -10.45 13.45 -2.06
C GLY A 354 -9.54 12.24 -2.26
N ASN A 355 -8.33 12.22 -1.69
CA ASN A 355 -7.42 11.08 -1.78
C ASN A 355 -7.85 9.97 -0.82
N TYR A 356 -8.11 8.79 -1.36
CA TYR A 356 -8.51 7.57 -0.63
C TYR A 356 -7.45 6.47 -0.67
N HIS A 357 -6.18 6.81 -0.86
CA HIS A 357 -5.06 5.88 -0.89
C HIS A 357 -5.06 4.85 0.27
N GLY A 358 -5.40 5.28 1.49
CA GLY A 358 -5.53 4.35 2.65
C GLY A 358 -6.65 3.32 2.51
N LEU A 359 -7.59 3.50 1.58
CA LEU A 359 -8.73 2.62 1.35
C LEU A 359 -8.53 1.63 0.19
N ASP A 360 -7.42 1.70 -0.54
CA ASP A 360 -7.15 0.87 -1.73
C ASP A 360 -7.42 -0.62 -1.52
N TYR A 361 -7.11 -1.16 -0.35
CA TYR A 361 -7.38 -2.55 0.01
C TYR A 361 -8.70 -2.75 0.78
N PRO A 362 -9.00 -2.00 1.85
CA PRO A 362 -10.17 -2.26 2.67
C PRO A 362 -11.50 -2.21 1.90
N VAL A 363 -11.64 -1.25 0.98
CA VAL A 363 -12.90 -1.12 0.21
C VAL A 363 -13.04 -2.17 -0.90
N PHE A 364 -11.97 -2.82 -1.32
CA PHE A 364 -11.97 -3.88 -2.33
C PHE A 364 -11.51 -5.24 -1.77
N HIS A 365 -11.56 -5.42 -0.46
CA HIS A 365 -11.04 -6.61 0.20
C HIS A 365 -11.55 -7.92 -0.41
N MET A 366 -12.87 -8.03 -0.60
CA MET A 366 -13.47 -9.25 -1.16
C MET A 366 -13.27 -9.35 -2.67
N ASP A 367 -13.20 -8.24 -3.38
CA ASP A 367 -12.91 -8.22 -4.81
C ASP A 367 -11.50 -8.73 -5.08
N ILE A 368 -10.52 -8.29 -4.29
CA ILE A 368 -9.13 -8.78 -4.34
C ILE A 368 -9.09 -10.27 -3.99
N ARG A 369 -9.74 -10.68 -2.88
CA ARG A 369 -9.72 -12.06 -2.40
C ARG A 369 -10.25 -13.02 -3.46
N GLU A 370 -11.42 -12.75 -4.03
CA GLU A 370 -12.03 -13.63 -5.02
C GLU A 370 -11.27 -13.62 -6.35
N ASN A 371 -10.75 -12.46 -6.79
CA ASN A 371 -9.96 -12.40 -8.00
C ASN A 371 -8.60 -13.13 -7.86
N ALA A 372 -7.94 -13.03 -6.70
CA ALA A 372 -6.72 -13.80 -6.46
C ALA A 372 -6.99 -15.32 -6.54
N LYS A 373 -8.10 -15.81 -5.95
CA LYS A 373 -8.53 -17.20 -6.05
C LYS A 373 -8.81 -17.61 -7.50
N GLU A 374 -9.52 -16.77 -8.26
CA GLU A 374 -9.85 -17.02 -9.67
C GLU A 374 -8.58 -17.14 -10.52
N ARG A 375 -7.61 -16.22 -10.38
CA ARG A 375 -6.34 -16.27 -11.10
C ARG A 375 -5.49 -17.48 -10.71
N VAL A 376 -5.45 -17.82 -9.43
CA VAL A 376 -4.77 -19.04 -8.96
C VAL A 376 -5.38 -20.28 -9.61
N GLN A 377 -6.71 -20.39 -9.62
CA GLN A 377 -7.39 -21.51 -10.26
C GLN A 377 -7.11 -21.59 -11.76
N GLU A 378 -7.14 -20.44 -12.44
CA GLU A 378 -6.82 -20.36 -13.87
C GLU A 378 -5.38 -20.77 -14.16
N TYR A 379 -4.42 -20.32 -13.33
CA TYR A 379 -3.01 -20.72 -13.47
C TYR A 379 -2.84 -22.23 -13.33
N LEU A 380 -3.42 -22.82 -12.29
CA LEU A 380 -3.32 -24.26 -12.04
C LEU A 380 -3.98 -25.09 -13.15
N ASN A 381 -5.11 -24.63 -13.72
CA ASN A 381 -5.78 -25.28 -14.85
C ASN A 381 -4.93 -25.26 -16.12
N ARG A 382 -4.12 -24.22 -16.37
CA ARG A 382 -3.25 -24.12 -17.56
C ARG A 382 -1.92 -24.87 -17.39
N SER A 383 -1.50 -25.12 -16.16
CA SER A 383 -0.22 -25.76 -15.83
C SER A 383 -0.34 -27.27 -15.65
N GLY A 384 -1.52 -27.84 -15.52
CA GLY A 384 -1.84 -29.25 -15.40
C GLY A 384 -2.28 -29.82 -16.72
#